data_952894f5a69e358abf132a897beb687b
#
_entry.id   952894f5a69e358abf132a897beb687b
#
_cell.length_a   1.000
_cell.length_b   1.000
_cell.length_c   1.000
_cell.angle_alpha   90.00
_cell.angle_beta   90.00
_cell.angle_gamma   90.00
#
_symmetry.space_group_name_H-M   'P 1'
#
loop_
_entity.id
_entity.type
_entity.pdbx_description
1 polymer ?
#
loop_
_entity_poly.entity_id
_entity_poly.type
_entity_poly.pdbx_seq_one_letter_code
_entity_poly.pdbx_strand_id
1 'polypeptide(L)'
;MADNKSCPRVDIGGQAVLEGVMMKAPDAIAITVRRPDGTMVVQRKEYTPASKKHKWMGWPIIRGVVSMGSMLSMGMSTLEDSMKMLGEEYEEEPTKFEKWLAEKLGKNIDKVVMGVAIVLAVIMAVGLFMALPAGVEALTGWLIDLFTKGASAAPAWKGVTVTVVGGITKVVILIAYMAFCGMVPDVARTFRYHGAEHKAVYCNENDLPLTPENAAPFTTLHPRCGTAFMFIVMIISMILFLFVGRDIEAFWPRFLLHLALLPVVAGVSYEVLKGLAHSDNRFTRIARWPGLQMQRLTTKEPDMQMLEVAIVSMNVALHGMPENAPLTEEGWAVLTDYRQSEKGYAFTDEEKAAILDKADEDDDDDDEDDDE
;
A
#
# COMPACT_ATOMS: atom_id res chain seq x y z
N MET A 1 -5.16 34.31 -27.53
CA MET A 1 -4.47 34.02 -26.26
C MET A 1 -5.56 33.70 -25.28
N ALA A 2 -5.89 32.43 -25.10
CA ALA A 2 -6.89 31.98 -24.15
C ALA A 2 -6.20 31.82 -22.80
N ASP A 3 -6.73 32.50 -21.78
CA ASP A 3 -6.32 32.39 -20.38
C ASP A 3 -6.41 30.93 -19.93
N ASN A 4 -5.27 30.26 -19.84
CA ASN A 4 -5.14 28.92 -19.30
C ASN A 4 -5.18 29.06 -17.79
N LYS A 5 -6.37 29.30 -17.18
CA LYS A 5 -6.62 29.10 -15.77
C LYS A 5 -6.61 27.58 -15.54
N SER A 6 -5.42 27.05 -15.26
CA SER A 6 -5.29 25.70 -14.72
C SER A 6 -6.20 25.60 -13.49
N CYS A 7 -7.28 24.85 -13.59
CA CYS A 7 -8.00 24.36 -12.41
C CYS A 7 -6.96 23.79 -11.46
N PRO A 8 -7.03 24.07 -10.14
CA PRO A 8 -6.13 23.46 -9.20
C PRO A 8 -6.28 21.94 -9.33
N ARG A 9 -5.21 21.27 -9.78
CA ARG A 9 -5.20 19.81 -9.93
C ARG A 9 -5.53 19.20 -8.59
N VAL A 10 -6.54 18.38 -8.57
CA VAL A 10 -6.94 17.62 -7.37
C VAL A 10 -5.86 16.58 -7.12
N ASP A 11 -5.19 16.66 -5.97
CA ASP A 11 -4.22 15.65 -5.56
C ASP A 11 -4.97 14.34 -5.27
N ILE A 12 -4.83 13.37 -6.15
CA ILE A 12 -5.37 12.02 -6.01
C ILE A 12 -4.21 11.06 -5.87
N GLY A 13 -4.38 10.08 -5.02
CA GLY A 13 -3.50 8.94 -4.85
C GLY A 13 -4.33 7.72 -4.51
N GLY A 14 -3.76 6.54 -4.64
CA GLY A 14 -4.48 5.31 -4.39
C GLY A 14 -3.65 4.26 -3.68
N GLN A 15 -4.24 3.09 -3.59
CA GLN A 15 -3.65 1.87 -3.07
C GLN A 15 -4.30 0.69 -3.77
N ALA A 16 -3.51 -0.29 -4.20
CA ALA A 16 -4.05 -1.58 -4.60
C ALA A 16 -4.61 -2.31 -3.38
N VAL A 17 -5.74 -2.97 -3.58
CA VAL A 17 -6.37 -3.88 -2.61
C VAL A 17 -6.56 -5.25 -3.28
N LEU A 18 -7.15 -6.21 -2.57
CA LEU A 18 -7.44 -7.51 -3.16
C LEU A 18 -8.47 -7.32 -4.29
N GLU A 19 -8.12 -7.85 -5.46
CA GLU A 19 -8.90 -7.77 -6.71
C GLU A 19 -9.43 -6.36 -7.04
N GLY A 20 -8.73 -5.31 -6.57
CA GLY A 20 -9.24 -3.97 -6.70
C GLY A 20 -8.26 -2.84 -6.46
N VAL A 21 -8.82 -1.64 -6.51
CA VAL A 21 -8.11 -0.38 -6.30
C VAL A 21 -8.93 0.52 -5.39
N MET A 22 -8.26 1.12 -4.43
CA MET A 22 -8.78 2.25 -3.65
C MET A 22 -8.20 3.54 -4.20
N MET A 23 -9.04 4.51 -4.50
CA MET A 23 -8.65 5.88 -4.84
C MET A 23 -9.10 6.86 -3.77
N LYS A 24 -8.18 7.77 -3.44
CA LYS A 24 -8.39 8.80 -2.42
C LYS A 24 -8.34 10.18 -3.04
N ALA A 25 -9.47 10.85 -3.03
CA ALA A 25 -9.63 12.27 -3.30
C ALA A 25 -9.51 13.11 -2.00
N PRO A 26 -9.48 14.45 -2.06
CA PRO A 26 -9.35 15.31 -0.87
C PRO A 26 -10.45 15.16 0.18
N ASP A 27 -11.64 14.73 -0.22
CA ASP A 27 -12.86 14.66 0.58
C ASP A 27 -13.56 13.29 0.54
N ALA A 28 -13.07 12.37 -0.30
CA ALA A 28 -13.67 11.06 -0.47
C ALA A 28 -12.63 9.96 -0.70
N ILE A 29 -13.02 8.74 -0.38
CA ILE A 29 -12.31 7.50 -0.72
C ILE A 29 -13.31 6.63 -1.48
N ALA A 30 -12.89 6.09 -2.62
CA ALA A 30 -13.63 5.08 -3.35
C ALA A 30 -12.82 3.79 -3.39
N ILE A 31 -13.47 2.66 -3.15
CA ILE A 31 -12.90 1.33 -3.24
C ILE A 31 -13.70 0.60 -4.32
N THR A 32 -13.02 0.03 -5.29
CA THR A 32 -13.64 -0.77 -6.34
C THR A 32 -12.95 -2.11 -6.41
N VAL A 33 -13.71 -3.17 -6.39
CA VAL A 33 -13.27 -4.56 -6.43
C VAL A 33 -13.99 -5.27 -7.56
N ARG A 34 -13.31 -6.15 -8.30
CA ARG A 34 -13.94 -7.00 -9.31
C ARG A 34 -14.17 -8.37 -8.70
N ARG A 35 -15.43 -8.82 -8.72
CA ARG A 35 -15.85 -10.15 -8.31
C ARG A 35 -15.51 -11.22 -9.36
N PRO A 36 -15.48 -12.51 -9.00
CA PRO A 36 -15.26 -13.61 -9.95
C PRO A 36 -16.28 -13.65 -11.09
N ASP A 37 -17.55 -13.30 -10.83
CA ASP A 37 -18.65 -13.15 -11.80
C ASP A 37 -18.39 -12.05 -12.86
N GLY A 38 -17.32 -11.26 -12.69
CA GLY A 38 -16.91 -10.15 -13.55
C GLY A 38 -17.56 -8.81 -13.20
N THR A 39 -18.48 -8.75 -12.25
CA THR A 39 -19.07 -7.49 -11.78
C THR A 39 -18.04 -6.66 -10.99
N MET A 40 -18.25 -5.36 -10.95
CA MET A 40 -17.44 -4.43 -10.15
C MET A 40 -18.29 -3.88 -9.01
N VAL A 41 -17.89 -4.17 -7.78
CA VAL A 41 -18.53 -3.63 -6.58
C VAL A 41 -17.78 -2.39 -6.12
N VAL A 42 -18.54 -1.33 -5.81
CA VAL A 42 -17.98 -0.01 -5.52
C VAL A 42 -18.52 0.53 -4.21
N GLN A 43 -17.63 0.95 -3.33
CA GLN A 43 -17.97 1.66 -2.11
C GLN A 43 -17.35 3.05 -2.11
N ARG A 44 -18.10 4.08 -1.71
CA ARG A 44 -17.60 5.43 -1.47
C ARG A 44 -17.78 5.83 -0.02
N LYS A 45 -16.71 6.34 0.58
CA LYS A 45 -16.69 6.85 1.96
C LYS A 45 -16.26 8.32 1.97
N GLU A 46 -16.87 9.14 2.81
CA GLU A 46 -16.37 10.50 3.06
C GLU A 46 -15.05 10.46 3.83
N TYR A 47 -14.14 11.32 3.43
CA TYR A 47 -12.83 11.43 4.05
C TYR A 47 -12.55 12.86 4.51
N THR A 48 -12.14 12.99 5.77
CA THR A 48 -11.66 14.26 6.31
C THR A 48 -10.25 14.11 6.83
N PRO A 49 -9.24 14.80 6.24
CA PRO A 49 -7.86 14.75 6.71
C PRO A 49 -7.75 15.16 8.19
N ALA A 50 -6.92 14.44 8.95
CA ALA A 50 -6.70 14.71 10.37
C ALA A 50 -6.21 16.16 10.63
N SER A 51 -5.45 16.74 9.71
CA SER A 51 -5.01 18.14 9.77
C SER A 51 -6.14 19.17 9.72
N LYS A 52 -7.31 18.81 9.15
CA LYS A 52 -8.49 19.67 9.18
C LYS A 52 -9.21 19.58 10.53
N LYS A 53 -9.09 18.46 11.25
CA LYS A 53 -9.69 18.29 12.59
C LYS A 53 -8.93 19.05 13.66
N HIS A 54 -7.57 19.01 13.62
CA HIS A 54 -6.72 19.65 14.62
C HIS A 54 -5.52 20.32 13.95
N LYS A 55 -5.38 21.65 14.11
CA LYS A 55 -4.33 22.46 13.47
C LYS A 55 -2.89 22.00 13.80
N TRP A 56 -2.63 21.49 15.02
CA TRP A 56 -1.30 21.01 15.42
C TRP A 56 -0.85 19.75 14.69
N MET A 57 -1.81 18.93 14.20
CA MET A 57 -1.52 17.76 13.36
C MET A 57 -1.00 18.15 11.96
N GLY A 58 -1.10 19.42 11.59
CA GLY A 58 -0.55 19.98 10.36
C GLY A 58 0.87 20.53 10.47
N TRP A 59 1.47 20.53 11.67
CA TRP A 59 2.83 21.08 11.87
C TRP A 59 3.88 20.18 11.20
N PRO A 60 4.99 20.76 10.70
CA PRO A 60 6.11 20.00 10.14
C PRO A 60 6.53 18.85 11.06
N ILE A 61 6.96 17.73 10.50
CA ILE A 61 7.30 16.49 11.17
C ILE A 61 6.05 15.79 11.77
N ILE A 62 5.24 16.48 12.60
CA ILE A 62 4.03 15.91 13.21
C ILE A 62 3.05 15.44 12.12
N ARG A 63 2.84 16.27 11.09
CA ARG A 63 1.97 15.90 9.96
C ARG A 63 2.46 14.64 9.24
N GLY A 64 3.77 14.40 9.20
CA GLY A 64 4.33 13.17 8.61
C GLY A 64 3.97 11.93 9.42
N VAL A 65 4.10 12.00 10.74
CA VAL A 65 3.70 10.91 11.66
C VAL A 65 2.20 10.64 11.57
N VAL A 66 1.39 11.70 11.62
CA VAL A 66 -0.07 11.62 11.53
C VAL A 66 -0.50 11.06 10.17
N SER A 67 0.11 11.53 9.08
CA SER A 67 -0.19 11.03 7.73
C SER A 67 0.16 9.55 7.59
N MET A 68 1.31 9.11 8.12
CA MET A 68 1.70 7.71 8.09
C MET A 68 0.73 6.83 8.89
N GLY A 69 0.37 7.25 10.11
CA GLY A 69 -0.63 6.54 10.93
C GLY A 69 -1.99 6.46 10.23
N SER A 70 -2.44 7.55 9.61
CA SER A 70 -3.68 7.59 8.84
C SER A 70 -3.64 6.68 7.61
N MET A 71 -2.50 6.64 6.90
CA MET A 71 -2.33 5.77 5.72
C MET A 71 -2.32 4.29 6.12
N LEU A 72 -1.65 3.92 7.22
CA LEU A 72 -1.66 2.55 7.73
C LEU A 72 -3.07 2.11 8.16
N SER A 73 -3.76 2.94 8.96
CA SER A 73 -5.12 2.65 9.40
C SER A 73 -6.09 2.54 8.23
N MET A 74 -6.00 3.47 7.28
CA MET A 74 -6.82 3.45 6.07
C MET A 74 -6.50 2.22 5.21
N GLY A 75 -5.22 1.90 5.02
CA GLY A 75 -4.79 0.75 4.25
C GLY A 75 -5.32 -0.57 4.80
N MET A 76 -5.26 -0.76 6.12
CA MET A 76 -5.84 -1.94 6.77
C MET A 76 -7.36 -2.01 6.61
N SER A 77 -8.06 -0.89 6.86
CA SER A 77 -9.52 -0.84 6.68
C SER A 77 -9.94 -1.12 5.25
N THR A 78 -9.22 -0.59 4.25
CA THR A 78 -9.59 -0.80 2.84
C THR A 78 -9.28 -2.21 2.35
N LEU A 79 -8.25 -2.87 2.91
CA LEU A 79 -8.02 -4.29 2.66
C LEU A 79 -9.14 -5.15 3.24
N GLU A 80 -9.56 -4.89 4.49
CA GLU A 80 -10.69 -5.58 5.12
C GLU A 80 -12.00 -5.34 4.34
N ASP A 81 -12.26 -4.10 3.91
CA ASP A 81 -13.42 -3.77 3.09
C ASP A 81 -13.38 -4.52 1.74
N SER A 82 -12.21 -4.60 1.09
CA SER A 82 -12.09 -5.31 -0.20
C SER A 82 -12.36 -6.81 -0.07
N MET A 83 -11.95 -7.44 1.04
CA MET A 83 -12.26 -8.84 1.31
C MET A 83 -13.78 -9.06 1.45
N LYS A 84 -14.46 -8.18 2.20
CA LYS A 84 -15.92 -8.26 2.34
C LYS A 84 -16.66 -8.03 1.02
N MET A 85 -16.15 -7.12 0.17
CA MET A 85 -16.76 -6.82 -1.13
C MET A 85 -16.60 -7.96 -2.15
N LEU A 86 -15.59 -8.82 -1.99
CA LEU A 86 -15.36 -9.99 -2.84
C LEU A 86 -16.39 -11.10 -2.60
N GLY A 87 -17.00 -11.16 -1.40
CA GLY A 87 -17.98 -12.17 -1.02
C GLY A 87 -17.37 -13.44 -0.44
N GLU A 88 -18.24 -14.38 -0.05
CA GLU A 88 -17.85 -15.64 0.61
C GLU A 88 -17.05 -16.59 -0.29
N GLU A 89 -17.23 -16.52 -1.61
CA GLU A 89 -16.45 -17.28 -2.60
C GLU A 89 -14.92 -17.12 -2.50
N TYR A 90 -14.44 -16.06 -1.87
CA TYR A 90 -13.01 -15.80 -1.64
C TYR A 90 -12.53 -16.33 -0.28
N GLU A 91 -13.40 -16.91 0.54
CA GLU A 91 -12.99 -17.58 1.76
C GLU A 91 -12.41 -18.96 1.40
N GLU A 92 -11.08 -19.09 1.49
CA GLU A 92 -10.41 -20.38 1.32
C GLU A 92 -10.98 -21.40 2.32
N GLU A 93 -11.21 -22.64 1.86
CA GLU A 93 -11.60 -23.73 2.76
C GLU A 93 -10.63 -23.81 3.95
N PRO A 94 -11.16 -23.81 5.20
CA PRO A 94 -10.32 -23.82 6.38
C PRO A 94 -9.41 -25.05 6.38
N THR A 95 -8.11 -24.82 6.59
CA THR A 95 -7.08 -25.85 6.60
C THR A 95 -7.38 -26.91 7.67
N LYS A 96 -6.84 -28.12 7.53
CA LYS A 96 -6.99 -29.19 8.57
C LYS A 96 -6.55 -28.72 9.96
N PHE A 97 -5.60 -27.80 10.03
CA PHE A 97 -5.15 -27.21 11.29
C PHE A 97 -6.19 -26.23 11.86
N GLU A 98 -6.80 -25.43 11.02
CA GLU A 98 -7.88 -24.50 11.41
C GLU A 98 -9.13 -25.27 11.85
N LYS A 99 -9.55 -26.32 11.11
CA LYS A 99 -10.65 -27.20 11.51
C LYS A 99 -10.39 -27.87 12.88
N TRP A 100 -9.17 -28.36 13.12
CA TRP A 100 -8.77 -28.92 14.43
C TRP A 100 -8.76 -27.86 15.55
N LEU A 101 -8.34 -26.65 15.23
CA LEU A 101 -8.31 -25.53 16.17
C LEU A 101 -9.74 -25.03 16.48
N ALA A 102 -10.64 -25.05 15.47
CA ALA A 102 -12.05 -24.73 15.60
C ALA A 102 -12.79 -25.64 16.57
N GLU A 103 -12.53 -26.94 16.50
CA GLU A 103 -13.10 -27.93 17.42
C GLU A 103 -12.71 -27.65 18.89
N LYS A 104 -11.50 -27.11 19.12
CA LYS A 104 -11.00 -26.85 20.48
C LYS A 104 -11.36 -25.48 21.06
N LEU A 105 -11.46 -24.45 20.23
CA LEU A 105 -11.60 -23.04 20.65
C LEU A 105 -13.00 -22.45 20.42
N GLY A 106 -13.88 -23.13 19.66
CA GLY A 106 -15.25 -22.71 19.40
C GLY A 106 -15.33 -21.35 18.68
N LYS A 107 -16.39 -20.58 18.93
CA LYS A 107 -16.71 -19.31 18.25
C LYS A 107 -15.63 -18.18 18.29
N ASN A 108 -14.52 -18.38 19.00
CA ASN A 108 -13.44 -17.39 19.09
C ASN A 108 -12.22 -17.76 18.22
N ILE A 109 -12.32 -18.77 17.37
CA ILE A 109 -11.21 -19.27 16.58
C ILE A 109 -10.59 -18.22 15.71
N ASP A 110 -11.38 -17.44 14.94
CA ASP A 110 -10.89 -16.44 13.98
C ASP A 110 -10.02 -15.39 14.69
N LYS A 111 -10.44 -14.96 15.88
CA LYS A 111 -9.67 -14.00 16.68
C LYS A 111 -8.34 -14.57 17.18
N VAL A 112 -8.33 -15.87 17.53
CA VAL A 112 -7.11 -16.53 18.02
C VAL A 112 -6.15 -16.79 16.86
N VAL A 113 -6.64 -17.30 15.72
CA VAL A 113 -5.84 -17.51 14.51
C VAL A 113 -5.24 -16.19 14.02
N MET A 114 -6.07 -15.14 13.92
CA MET A 114 -5.59 -13.80 13.55
C MET A 114 -4.55 -13.28 14.55
N GLY A 115 -4.79 -13.43 15.86
CA GLY A 115 -3.83 -13.02 16.89
C GLY A 115 -2.49 -13.75 16.78
N VAL A 116 -2.51 -15.06 16.56
CA VAL A 116 -1.30 -15.87 16.37
C VAL A 116 -0.58 -15.45 15.07
N ALA A 117 -1.31 -15.27 13.97
CA ALA A 117 -0.75 -14.82 12.70
C ALA A 117 -0.05 -13.46 12.84
N ILE A 118 -0.67 -12.50 13.51
CA ILE A 118 -0.07 -11.18 13.78
C ILE A 118 1.21 -11.32 14.63
N VAL A 119 1.20 -12.12 15.68
CA VAL A 119 2.39 -12.34 16.53
C VAL A 119 3.52 -12.96 15.72
N LEU A 120 3.25 -13.98 14.91
CA LEU A 120 4.23 -14.64 14.06
C LEU A 120 4.78 -13.66 13.00
N ALA A 121 3.91 -12.84 12.37
CA ALA A 121 4.32 -11.82 11.42
C ALA A 121 5.25 -10.78 12.05
N VAL A 122 4.94 -10.32 13.28
CA VAL A 122 5.79 -9.38 14.03
C VAL A 122 7.14 -10.01 14.36
N ILE A 123 7.16 -11.26 14.86
CA ILE A 123 8.41 -11.99 15.17
C ILE A 123 9.26 -12.12 13.90
N MET A 124 8.66 -12.50 12.78
CA MET A 124 9.36 -12.65 11.50
C MET A 124 9.89 -11.31 11.00
N ALA A 125 9.10 -10.23 11.08
CA ALA A 125 9.51 -8.89 10.70
C ALA A 125 10.70 -8.39 11.55
N VAL A 126 10.64 -8.56 12.89
CA VAL A 126 11.73 -8.22 13.80
C VAL A 126 12.97 -9.07 13.50
N GLY A 127 12.80 -10.37 13.29
CA GLY A 127 13.89 -11.27 12.91
C GLY A 127 14.58 -10.84 11.62
N LEU A 128 13.80 -10.59 10.58
CA LEU A 128 14.31 -10.27 9.24
C LEU A 128 14.92 -8.85 9.17
N PHE A 129 14.23 -7.84 9.69
CA PHE A 129 14.62 -6.43 9.51
C PHE A 129 15.45 -5.85 10.65
N MET A 130 15.55 -6.53 11.79
CA MET A 130 16.33 -6.07 12.93
C MET A 130 17.40 -7.09 13.36
N ALA A 131 17.06 -8.36 13.61
CA ALA A 131 18.02 -9.33 14.13
C ALA A 131 19.05 -9.71 13.06
N LEU A 132 18.65 -9.95 11.83
CA LEU A 132 19.56 -10.32 10.74
C LEU A 132 20.56 -9.20 10.41
N PRO A 133 20.17 -7.92 10.20
CA PRO A 133 21.14 -6.83 10.05
C PRO A 133 22.06 -6.65 11.25
N ALA A 134 21.54 -6.78 12.48
CA ALA A 134 22.35 -6.68 13.69
C ALA A 134 23.39 -7.82 13.76
N GLY A 135 23.03 -9.03 13.35
CA GLY A 135 23.96 -10.15 13.23
C GLY A 135 25.08 -9.87 12.21
N VAL A 136 24.75 -9.28 11.05
CA VAL A 136 25.73 -8.87 10.04
C VAL A 136 26.63 -7.74 10.57
N GLU A 137 26.09 -6.78 11.29
CA GLU A 137 26.86 -5.72 11.96
C GLU A 137 27.84 -6.30 12.98
N ALA A 138 27.39 -7.23 13.83
CA ALA A 138 28.24 -7.91 14.82
C ALA A 138 29.36 -8.74 14.15
N LEU A 139 29.02 -9.50 13.10
CA LEU A 139 29.98 -10.26 12.34
C LEU A 139 31.02 -9.34 11.67
N THR A 140 30.58 -8.23 11.08
CA THR A 140 31.48 -7.23 10.46
C THR A 140 32.43 -6.64 11.52
N GLY A 141 31.93 -6.27 12.69
CA GLY A 141 32.73 -5.77 13.80
C GLY A 141 33.78 -6.80 14.25
N TRP A 142 33.36 -8.07 14.43
CA TRP A 142 34.25 -9.15 14.80
C TRP A 142 35.34 -9.41 13.74
N LEU A 143 34.99 -9.40 12.46
CA LEU A 143 35.98 -9.55 11.38
C LEU A 143 36.99 -8.41 11.39
N ILE A 144 36.56 -7.16 11.55
CA ILE A 144 37.46 -6.02 11.64
C ILE A 144 38.44 -6.21 12.82
N ASP A 145 37.95 -6.62 14.00
CA ASP A 145 38.79 -6.88 15.16
C ASP A 145 39.78 -8.02 14.93
N LEU A 146 39.37 -9.07 14.21
CA LEU A 146 40.26 -10.18 13.86
C LEU A 146 41.41 -9.75 12.97
N PHE A 147 41.15 -8.90 11.95
CA PHE A 147 42.16 -8.39 11.04
C PHE A 147 43.00 -7.24 11.59
N THR A 148 42.49 -6.54 12.61
CA THR A 148 43.21 -5.43 13.28
C THR A 148 43.91 -5.88 14.59
N LYS A 149 43.98 -7.18 14.88
CA LYS A 149 44.71 -7.73 16.02
C LYS A 149 46.14 -7.22 16.07
N GLY A 150 46.44 -6.36 17.07
CA GLY A 150 47.73 -5.72 17.27
C GLY A 150 47.66 -4.18 17.27
N ALA A 151 46.59 -3.58 16.86
CA ALA A 151 46.37 -2.15 17.03
C ALA A 151 45.95 -1.85 18.48
N SER A 152 46.59 -0.89 19.12
CA SER A 152 46.33 -0.51 20.54
C SER A 152 44.94 0.14 20.76
N ALA A 153 44.20 0.46 19.70
CA ALA A 153 42.83 0.96 19.73
C ALA A 153 42.06 0.54 18.50
N ALA A 154 40.74 0.35 18.62
CA ALA A 154 39.86 0.09 17.47
C ALA A 154 39.97 1.24 16.45
N PRO A 155 40.04 0.93 15.13
CA PRO A 155 40.15 1.97 14.11
C PRO A 155 38.95 2.91 14.15
N ALA A 156 39.17 4.22 14.02
CA ALA A 156 38.10 5.23 14.05
C ALA A 156 37.01 5.00 12.97
N TRP A 157 37.34 4.34 11.86
CA TRP A 157 36.43 4.01 10.77
C TRP A 157 35.53 2.79 11.06
N LYS A 158 35.87 1.94 12.08
CA LYS A 158 35.13 0.69 12.38
C LYS A 158 33.64 0.95 12.59
N GLY A 159 33.27 1.90 13.46
CA GLY A 159 31.87 2.20 13.74
C GLY A 159 31.08 2.64 12.51
N VAL A 160 31.71 3.48 11.67
CA VAL A 160 31.07 3.92 10.40
C VAL A 160 30.88 2.74 9.46
N THR A 161 31.90 1.90 9.28
CA THR A 161 31.83 0.72 8.38
C THR A 161 30.74 -0.25 8.83
N VAL A 162 30.69 -0.59 10.12
CA VAL A 162 29.66 -1.49 10.68
C VAL A 162 28.26 -0.93 10.43
N THR A 163 28.02 0.35 10.69
CA THR A 163 26.73 0.99 10.48
C THR A 163 26.35 1.05 8.99
N VAL A 164 27.28 1.36 8.10
CA VAL A 164 27.03 1.38 6.65
C VAL A 164 26.71 -0.01 6.12
N VAL A 165 27.47 -1.04 6.54
CA VAL A 165 27.19 -2.44 6.15
C VAL A 165 25.82 -2.87 6.65
N GLY A 166 25.46 -2.56 7.90
CA GLY A 166 24.12 -2.83 8.43
C GLY A 166 23.01 -2.11 7.65
N GLY A 167 23.22 -0.87 7.25
CA GLY A 167 22.30 -0.10 6.41
C GLY A 167 22.11 -0.74 5.02
N ILE A 168 23.21 -1.10 4.35
CA ILE A 168 23.16 -1.79 3.06
C ILE A 168 22.45 -3.13 3.19
N THR A 169 22.72 -3.89 4.25
CA THR A 169 22.05 -5.16 4.52
C THR A 169 20.54 -4.99 4.62
N LYS A 170 20.02 -3.96 5.30
CA LYS A 170 18.58 -3.65 5.36
C LYS A 170 17.98 -3.36 3.99
N VAL A 171 18.71 -2.61 3.15
CA VAL A 171 18.26 -2.35 1.76
C VAL A 171 18.19 -3.65 0.95
N VAL A 172 19.22 -4.49 1.04
CA VAL A 172 19.26 -5.78 0.32
C VAL A 172 18.11 -6.69 0.79
N ILE A 173 17.88 -6.79 2.10
CA ILE A 173 16.79 -7.59 2.66
C ILE A 173 15.43 -7.07 2.15
N LEU A 174 15.21 -5.76 2.14
CA LEU A 174 13.95 -5.20 1.64
C LEU A 174 13.73 -5.53 0.16
N ILE A 175 14.76 -5.37 -0.67
CA ILE A 175 14.69 -5.69 -2.09
C ILE A 175 14.39 -7.19 -2.29
N ALA A 176 15.12 -8.05 -1.58
CA ALA A 176 14.90 -9.50 -1.65
C ALA A 176 13.50 -9.89 -1.17
N TYR A 177 13.01 -9.30 -0.08
CA TYR A 177 11.67 -9.51 0.44
C TYR A 177 10.60 -9.09 -0.57
N MET A 178 10.71 -7.89 -1.16
CA MET A 178 9.75 -7.42 -2.17
C MET A 178 9.76 -8.30 -3.43
N ALA A 179 10.96 -8.74 -3.87
CA ALA A 179 11.07 -9.66 -4.99
C ALA A 179 10.43 -11.02 -4.70
N PHE A 180 10.64 -11.54 -3.49
CA PHE A 180 10.01 -12.79 -3.02
C PHE A 180 8.49 -12.67 -2.95
N CYS A 181 7.96 -11.60 -2.34
CA CYS A 181 6.51 -11.34 -2.30
C CYS A 181 5.91 -11.27 -3.71
N GLY A 182 6.61 -10.64 -4.66
CA GLY A 182 6.15 -10.55 -6.04
C GLY A 182 6.15 -11.88 -6.82
N MET A 183 6.65 -12.98 -6.22
CA MET A 183 6.56 -14.36 -6.76
C MET A 183 5.29 -15.08 -6.29
N VAL A 184 4.66 -14.62 -5.21
CA VAL A 184 3.37 -15.14 -4.73
C VAL A 184 2.28 -14.67 -5.70
N PRO A 185 1.43 -15.58 -6.25
CA PRO A 185 0.46 -15.22 -7.29
C PRO A 185 -0.48 -14.08 -6.89
N ASP A 186 -1.07 -14.11 -5.70
CA ASP A 186 -2.04 -13.12 -5.23
C ASP A 186 -1.40 -11.75 -5.00
N VAL A 187 -0.18 -11.75 -4.44
CA VAL A 187 0.60 -10.50 -4.29
C VAL A 187 1.02 -9.97 -5.66
N ALA A 188 1.42 -10.85 -6.58
CA ALA A 188 1.75 -10.47 -7.96
C ALA A 188 0.55 -9.84 -8.68
N ARG A 189 -0.67 -10.34 -8.41
CA ARG A 189 -1.92 -9.81 -8.93
C ARG A 189 -2.22 -8.43 -8.32
N THR A 190 -2.08 -8.27 -7.02
CA THR A 190 -2.17 -6.97 -6.32
C THR A 190 -1.15 -5.96 -6.90
N PHE A 191 0.06 -6.39 -7.27
CA PHE A 191 1.04 -5.51 -7.92
C PHE A 191 0.62 -5.08 -9.34
N ARG A 192 -0.22 -5.85 -10.05
CA ARG A 192 -0.83 -5.42 -11.31
C ARG A 192 -1.91 -4.36 -11.09
N TYR A 193 -2.74 -4.50 -10.06
CA TYR A 193 -3.69 -3.45 -9.66
C TYR A 193 -2.98 -2.16 -9.23
N HIS A 194 -1.82 -2.26 -8.58
CA HIS A 194 -0.99 -1.09 -8.27
C HIS A 194 -0.47 -0.40 -9.54
N GLY A 195 -0.12 -1.19 -10.56
CA GLY A 195 0.20 -0.64 -11.89
C GLY A 195 -1.00 0.06 -12.53
N ALA A 196 -2.21 -0.50 -12.39
CA ALA A 196 -3.46 0.09 -12.89
C ALA A 196 -3.77 1.43 -12.18
N GLU A 197 -3.60 1.49 -10.87
CA GLU A 197 -3.73 2.72 -10.08
C GLU A 197 -2.83 3.82 -10.63
N HIS A 198 -1.53 3.56 -10.83
CA HIS A 198 -0.59 4.54 -11.37
C HIS A 198 -0.98 5.05 -12.76
N LYS A 199 -1.41 4.14 -13.64
CA LYS A 199 -1.84 4.51 -15.00
C LYS A 199 -3.11 5.36 -15.00
N ALA A 200 -4.08 5.05 -14.15
CA ALA A 200 -5.29 5.85 -13.97
C ALA A 200 -4.97 7.24 -13.39
N VAL A 201 -4.05 7.34 -12.43
CA VAL A 201 -3.58 8.62 -11.89
C VAL A 201 -2.91 9.45 -12.97
N TYR A 202 -2.03 8.87 -13.81
CA TYR A 202 -1.42 9.60 -14.93
C TYR A 202 -2.44 10.06 -15.95
N CYS A 203 -3.46 9.25 -16.27
CA CYS A 203 -4.53 9.63 -17.17
C CYS A 203 -5.24 10.89 -16.66
N ASN A 204 -5.61 10.91 -15.38
CA ASN A 204 -6.22 12.06 -14.72
C ASN A 204 -5.28 13.29 -14.67
N GLU A 205 -3.98 13.10 -14.40
CA GLU A 205 -2.99 14.18 -14.35
C GLU A 205 -2.73 14.83 -15.70
N ASN A 206 -2.99 14.13 -16.79
CA ASN A 206 -2.86 14.65 -18.15
C ASN A 206 -4.19 15.17 -18.70
N ASP A 207 -5.23 15.31 -17.86
CA ASP A 207 -6.56 15.82 -18.23
C ASP A 207 -7.17 15.04 -19.42
N LEU A 208 -6.86 13.72 -19.51
CA LEU A 208 -7.45 12.85 -20.53
C LEU A 208 -8.76 12.23 -20.00
N PRO A 209 -9.70 11.88 -20.92
CA PRO A 209 -10.86 11.08 -20.53
C PRO A 209 -10.43 9.81 -19.82
N LEU A 210 -11.07 9.51 -18.69
CA LEU A 210 -10.75 8.35 -17.86
C LEU A 210 -11.32 7.08 -18.51
N THR A 211 -10.56 6.52 -19.46
CA THR A 211 -10.86 5.26 -20.13
C THR A 211 -9.66 4.31 -20.06
N PRO A 212 -9.88 2.99 -20.10
CA PRO A 212 -8.79 2.01 -20.10
C PRO A 212 -7.79 2.24 -21.24
N GLU A 213 -8.28 2.60 -22.43
CA GLU A 213 -7.45 2.86 -23.62
C GLU A 213 -6.53 4.07 -23.45
N ASN A 214 -7.02 5.11 -22.79
CA ASN A 214 -6.23 6.32 -22.52
C ASN A 214 -5.24 6.10 -21.38
N ALA A 215 -5.57 5.25 -20.40
CA ALA A 215 -4.69 4.91 -19.28
C ALA A 215 -3.59 3.91 -19.69
N ALA A 216 -3.89 2.93 -20.54
CA ALA A 216 -3.00 1.84 -20.92
C ALA A 216 -1.60 2.28 -21.40
N PRO A 217 -1.42 3.35 -22.21
CA PRO A 217 -0.10 3.76 -22.68
C PRO A 217 0.84 4.33 -21.61
N PHE A 218 0.32 4.72 -20.44
CA PHE A 218 1.15 5.29 -19.39
C PHE A 218 2.02 4.26 -18.70
N THR A 219 3.09 4.74 -18.07
CA THR A 219 4.01 3.91 -17.27
C THR A 219 3.38 3.53 -15.94
N THR A 220 3.76 2.36 -15.43
CA THR A 220 3.40 1.91 -14.07
C THR A 220 4.25 2.56 -12.97
N LEU A 221 5.26 3.39 -13.31
CA LEU A 221 6.15 4.03 -12.34
C LEU A 221 5.70 5.46 -12.08
N HIS A 222 5.30 5.77 -10.84
CA HIS A 222 4.77 7.07 -10.47
C HIS A 222 5.61 7.76 -9.37
N PRO A 223 6.06 9.03 -9.55
CA PRO A 223 6.99 9.67 -8.62
C PRO A 223 6.38 10.04 -7.26
N ARG A 224 5.06 10.05 -7.12
CA ARG A 224 4.35 10.35 -5.87
C ARG A 224 3.86 9.11 -5.13
N CYS A 225 4.24 7.92 -5.57
CA CYS A 225 3.83 6.66 -4.94
C CYS A 225 4.44 6.49 -3.55
N GLY A 226 3.63 5.96 -2.62
CA GLY A 226 4.03 5.68 -1.24
C GLY A 226 5.17 4.65 -1.10
N THR A 227 5.42 3.79 -2.11
CA THR A 227 6.54 2.84 -2.05
C THR A 227 7.91 3.54 -2.09
N ALA A 228 8.02 4.70 -2.75
CA ALA A 228 9.22 5.54 -2.69
C ALA A 228 9.49 6.06 -1.27
N PHE A 229 8.45 6.24 -0.46
CA PHE A 229 8.57 6.67 0.93
C PHE A 229 9.34 5.65 1.77
N MET A 230 9.09 4.35 1.61
CA MET A 230 9.82 3.30 2.35
C MET A 230 11.34 3.38 2.12
N PHE A 231 11.75 3.64 0.87
CA PHE A 231 13.16 3.79 0.55
C PHE A 231 13.77 5.05 1.18
N ILE A 232 13.05 6.16 1.15
CA ILE A 232 13.48 7.42 1.80
C ILE A 232 13.60 7.22 3.32
N VAL A 233 12.64 6.55 3.96
CA VAL A 233 12.69 6.19 5.39
C VAL A 233 13.95 5.41 5.72
N MET A 234 14.31 4.43 4.89
CA MET A 234 15.54 3.65 5.12
C MET A 234 16.80 4.50 5.02
N ILE A 235 16.93 5.34 4.00
CA ILE A 235 18.09 6.23 3.85
C ILE A 235 18.16 7.20 5.03
N ILE A 236 17.07 7.86 5.39
CA ILE A 236 17.02 8.80 6.51
C ILE A 236 17.35 8.10 7.83
N SER A 237 16.81 6.89 8.06
CA SER A 237 17.13 6.11 9.25
C SER A 237 18.62 5.75 9.30
N MET A 238 19.20 5.32 8.17
CA MET A 238 20.63 5.00 8.08
C MET A 238 21.50 6.23 8.42
N ILE A 239 21.18 7.38 7.85
CA ILE A 239 21.90 8.64 8.13
C ILE A 239 21.76 9.01 9.60
N LEU A 240 20.54 8.97 10.16
CA LEU A 240 20.30 9.33 11.55
C LEU A 240 21.07 8.41 12.51
N PHE A 241 21.07 7.12 12.25
CA PHE A 241 21.74 6.13 13.10
C PHE A 241 23.28 6.12 12.96
N LEU A 242 23.85 6.77 11.95
CA LEU A 242 25.27 7.07 11.90
C LEU A 242 25.69 8.04 13.01
N PHE A 243 24.78 8.92 13.44
CA PHE A 243 25.06 9.96 14.45
C PHE A 243 24.48 9.59 15.81
N VAL A 244 23.43 8.79 15.88
CA VAL A 244 22.70 8.48 17.11
C VAL A 244 22.74 6.99 17.42
N GLY A 245 23.23 6.64 18.59
CA GLY A 245 23.19 5.27 19.11
C GLY A 245 24.30 4.34 18.61
N ARG A 246 25.25 4.81 17.79
CA ARG A 246 26.34 3.96 17.28
C ARG A 246 27.28 3.45 18.39
N ASP A 247 27.39 4.22 19.49
CA ASP A 247 28.25 3.88 20.62
C ASP A 247 27.55 2.96 21.66
N ILE A 248 26.29 2.61 21.41
CA ILE A 248 25.52 1.67 22.24
C ILE A 248 25.74 0.24 21.72
N GLU A 249 26.59 -0.52 22.40
CA GLU A 249 26.90 -1.90 22.02
C GLU A 249 25.79 -2.88 22.39
N ALA A 250 25.06 -2.61 23.50
CA ALA A 250 24.00 -3.49 23.97
C ALA A 250 22.76 -3.46 23.04
N PHE A 251 22.26 -4.64 22.66
CA PHE A 251 21.13 -4.79 21.72
C PHE A 251 19.87 -4.06 22.20
N TRP A 252 19.41 -4.31 23.41
CA TRP A 252 18.13 -3.80 23.90
C TRP A 252 18.07 -2.26 24.01
N PRO A 253 19.05 -1.56 24.61
CA PRO A 253 19.04 -0.10 24.63
C PRO A 253 19.10 0.51 23.23
N ARG A 254 19.87 -0.09 22.33
CA ARG A 254 19.96 0.36 20.93
C ARG A 254 18.63 0.15 20.20
N PHE A 255 17.98 -0.99 20.38
CA PHE A 255 16.67 -1.30 19.84
C PHE A 255 15.61 -0.31 20.31
N LEU A 256 15.50 -0.06 21.61
CA LEU A 256 14.56 0.89 22.20
C LEU A 256 14.79 2.32 21.71
N LEU A 257 16.05 2.74 21.56
CA LEU A 257 16.38 4.03 20.99
C LEU A 257 15.92 4.16 19.54
N HIS A 258 16.18 3.15 18.71
CA HIS A 258 15.73 3.13 17.32
C HIS A 258 14.20 3.17 17.22
N LEU A 259 13.51 2.41 18.07
CA LEU A 259 12.06 2.42 18.16
C LEU A 259 11.50 3.80 18.56
N ALA A 260 12.11 4.44 19.55
CA ALA A 260 11.72 5.79 19.99
C ALA A 260 11.97 6.87 18.91
N LEU A 261 12.94 6.65 18.02
CA LEU A 261 13.26 7.57 16.93
C LEU A 261 12.40 7.35 15.67
N LEU A 262 11.63 6.24 15.56
CA LEU A 262 10.77 5.98 14.40
C LEU A 262 9.84 7.14 14.04
N PRO A 263 9.13 7.79 14.98
CA PRO A 263 8.30 8.95 14.65
C PRO A 263 9.09 10.10 14.03
N VAL A 264 10.31 10.35 14.52
CA VAL A 264 11.18 11.41 13.97
C VAL A 264 11.62 11.06 12.55
N VAL A 265 12.06 9.82 12.33
CA VAL A 265 12.44 9.31 11.00
C VAL A 265 11.27 9.43 10.03
N ALA A 266 10.09 8.98 10.44
CA ALA A 266 8.88 9.05 9.60
C ALA A 266 8.51 10.50 9.26
N GLY A 267 8.53 11.39 10.25
CA GLY A 267 8.22 12.80 10.06
C GLY A 267 9.19 13.50 9.11
N VAL A 268 10.50 13.30 9.31
CA VAL A 268 11.54 13.86 8.43
C VAL A 268 11.44 13.28 7.02
N SER A 269 11.24 11.97 6.90
CA SER A 269 11.10 11.29 5.60
C SER A 269 9.90 11.82 4.81
N TYR A 270 8.78 12.08 5.49
CA TYR A 270 7.59 12.69 4.87
C TYR A 270 7.89 14.11 4.34
N GLU A 271 8.59 14.94 5.10
CA GLU A 271 8.97 16.29 4.66
C GLU A 271 9.91 16.23 3.45
N VAL A 272 10.88 15.30 3.45
CA VAL A 272 11.78 15.08 2.32
C VAL A 272 11.00 14.62 1.09
N LEU A 273 10.11 13.63 1.23
CA LEU A 273 9.27 13.15 0.13
C LEU A 273 8.43 14.29 -0.46
N LYS A 274 7.77 15.08 0.41
CA LYS A 274 6.96 16.22 0.01
C LYS A 274 7.79 17.27 -0.74
N GLY A 275 8.98 17.58 -0.24
CA GLY A 275 9.90 18.50 -0.91
C GLY A 275 10.34 17.98 -2.28
N LEU A 276 10.66 16.70 -2.38
CA LEU A 276 11.01 16.05 -3.63
C LEU A 276 9.85 16.05 -4.64
N ALA A 277 8.61 15.87 -4.19
CA ALA A 277 7.43 15.83 -5.05
C ALA A 277 7.12 17.18 -5.71
N HIS A 278 7.43 18.30 -5.05
CA HIS A 278 7.11 19.65 -5.52
C HIS A 278 8.21 20.31 -6.39
N SER A 279 9.34 19.65 -6.57
CA SER A 279 10.48 20.20 -7.30
C SER A 279 10.87 19.29 -8.46
N ASP A 280 11.17 19.85 -9.64
CA ASP A 280 11.62 19.08 -10.79
C ASP A 280 12.96 19.61 -11.31
N ASN A 281 14.00 19.43 -10.51
CA ASN A 281 15.38 19.71 -10.87
C ASN A 281 16.21 18.42 -11.00
N ARG A 282 17.46 18.52 -11.48
CA ARG A 282 18.34 17.36 -11.64
C ARG A 282 18.58 16.60 -10.33
N PHE A 283 18.71 17.32 -9.24
CA PHE A 283 18.95 16.73 -7.91
C PHE A 283 17.72 15.92 -7.46
N THR A 284 16.53 16.50 -7.52
CA THR A 284 15.29 15.79 -7.12
C THR A 284 15.00 14.58 -7.99
N ARG A 285 15.36 14.63 -9.29
CA ARG A 285 15.24 13.49 -10.21
C ARG A 285 16.17 12.35 -9.81
N ILE A 286 17.43 12.65 -9.45
CA ILE A 286 18.39 11.66 -8.95
C ILE A 286 17.91 11.08 -7.61
N ALA A 287 17.43 11.94 -6.69
CA ALA A 287 16.96 11.49 -5.37
C ALA A 287 15.69 10.61 -5.43
N ARG A 288 14.82 10.82 -6.43
CA ARG A 288 13.64 9.98 -6.67
C ARG A 288 13.97 8.66 -7.38
N TRP A 289 15.08 8.61 -8.13
CA TRP A 289 15.42 7.45 -8.96
C TRP A 289 15.43 6.11 -8.23
N PRO A 290 16.04 5.97 -7.02
CA PRO A 290 16.01 4.70 -6.30
C PRO A 290 14.60 4.25 -5.92
N GLY A 291 13.74 5.18 -5.49
CA GLY A 291 12.32 4.89 -5.20
C GLY A 291 11.57 4.39 -6.44
N LEU A 292 11.82 4.99 -7.60
CA LEU A 292 11.24 4.53 -8.88
C LEU A 292 11.75 3.13 -9.26
N GLN A 293 13.02 2.79 -8.98
CA GLN A 293 13.52 1.43 -9.24
C GLN A 293 12.83 0.39 -8.34
N MET A 294 12.52 0.74 -7.10
CA MET A 294 11.76 -0.14 -6.19
C MET A 294 10.36 -0.45 -6.73
N GLN A 295 9.71 0.50 -7.38
CA GLN A 295 8.39 0.29 -7.97
C GLN A 295 8.40 -0.79 -9.07
N ARG A 296 9.51 -1.01 -9.76
CA ARG A 296 9.63 -2.12 -10.74
C ARG A 296 9.40 -3.50 -10.11
N LEU A 297 9.59 -3.63 -8.80
CA LEU A 297 9.31 -4.85 -8.05
C LEU A 297 7.87 -4.91 -7.54
N THR A 298 7.29 -3.75 -7.23
CA THR A 298 5.98 -3.62 -6.56
C THR A 298 4.86 -3.14 -7.47
N THR A 299 5.15 -2.88 -8.76
CA THR A 299 4.15 -2.61 -9.80
C THR A 299 4.41 -3.50 -11.00
N LYS A 300 3.36 -4.05 -11.56
CA LYS A 300 3.40 -4.87 -12.79
C LYS A 300 2.42 -4.31 -13.81
N GLU A 301 2.58 -4.73 -15.07
CA GLU A 301 1.69 -4.31 -16.15
C GLU A 301 0.28 -4.89 -15.91
N PRO A 302 -0.76 -4.04 -15.79
CA PRO A 302 -2.13 -4.47 -15.63
C PRO A 302 -2.74 -4.92 -16.97
N ASP A 303 -3.78 -5.75 -16.92
CA ASP A 303 -4.67 -5.96 -18.06
C ASP A 303 -5.75 -4.87 -18.15
N MET A 304 -6.58 -4.93 -19.20
CA MET A 304 -7.62 -3.94 -19.45
C MET A 304 -8.70 -3.97 -18.38
N GLN A 305 -9.04 -5.14 -17.85
CA GLN A 305 -10.05 -5.29 -16.79
C GLN A 305 -9.59 -4.64 -15.48
N MET A 306 -8.30 -4.75 -15.15
CA MET A 306 -7.74 -4.07 -13.97
C MET A 306 -7.71 -2.54 -14.15
N LEU A 307 -7.51 -2.05 -15.38
CA LEU A 307 -7.62 -0.63 -15.69
C LEU A 307 -9.05 -0.11 -15.53
N GLU A 308 -10.06 -0.89 -15.95
CA GLU A 308 -11.47 -0.55 -15.71
C GLU A 308 -11.76 -0.32 -14.23
N VAL A 309 -11.32 -1.24 -13.37
CA VAL A 309 -11.48 -1.14 -11.90
C VAL A 309 -10.83 0.14 -11.35
N ALA A 310 -9.62 0.45 -11.79
CA ALA A 310 -8.91 1.66 -11.35
C ALA A 310 -9.62 2.94 -11.82
N ILE A 311 -10.18 2.94 -13.03
CA ILE A 311 -10.94 4.06 -13.59
C ILE A 311 -12.27 4.25 -12.87
N VAL A 312 -13.00 3.17 -12.59
CA VAL A 312 -14.23 3.22 -11.80
C VAL A 312 -13.95 3.84 -10.43
N SER A 313 -12.92 3.34 -9.73
CA SER A 313 -12.53 3.88 -8.43
C SER A 313 -12.18 5.37 -8.51
N MET A 314 -11.47 5.78 -9.57
CA MET A 314 -11.10 7.19 -9.81
C MET A 314 -12.32 8.06 -10.06
N ASN A 315 -13.22 7.64 -10.95
CA ASN A 315 -14.45 8.37 -11.27
C ASN A 315 -15.34 8.57 -10.04
N VAL A 316 -15.55 7.50 -9.28
CA VAL A 316 -16.38 7.55 -8.07
C VAL A 316 -15.74 8.41 -6.97
N ALA A 317 -14.42 8.37 -6.81
CA ALA A 317 -13.71 9.24 -5.87
C ALA A 317 -13.87 10.73 -6.25
N LEU A 318 -13.81 11.05 -7.55
CA LEU A 318 -13.87 12.41 -8.06
C LEU A 318 -15.30 12.98 -8.14
N HIS A 319 -16.22 12.18 -8.64
CA HIS A 319 -17.53 12.66 -9.09
C HIS A 319 -18.70 12.19 -8.22
N GLY A 320 -18.46 11.21 -7.33
CA GLY A 320 -19.51 10.59 -6.53
C GLY A 320 -20.03 9.29 -7.14
N MET A 321 -20.96 8.66 -6.45
CA MET A 321 -21.62 7.45 -6.93
C MET A 321 -22.54 7.78 -8.11
N PRO A 322 -22.69 6.85 -9.08
CA PRO A 322 -23.68 7.01 -10.14
C PRO A 322 -25.10 7.13 -9.58
N GLU A 323 -25.92 7.94 -10.23
CA GLU A 323 -27.31 8.09 -9.81
C GLU A 323 -28.10 6.79 -10.04
N ASN A 324 -28.89 6.44 -9.05
CA ASN A 324 -29.71 5.22 -9.11
C ASN A 324 -28.93 3.90 -9.33
N ALA A 325 -27.67 3.78 -8.95
CA ALA A 325 -26.95 2.52 -9.05
C ALA A 325 -27.63 1.38 -8.28
N PRO A 326 -27.64 0.15 -8.82
CA PRO A 326 -28.06 -1.02 -8.07
C PRO A 326 -27.13 -1.19 -6.86
N LEU A 327 -27.72 -1.53 -5.70
CA LEU A 327 -26.97 -1.66 -4.44
C LEU A 327 -27.12 -3.07 -3.90
N THR A 328 -26.05 -3.61 -3.36
CA THR A 328 -26.07 -4.82 -2.54
C THR A 328 -26.79 -4.56 -1.20
N GLU A 329 -27.06 -5.60 -0.42
CA GLU A 329 -27.65 -5.48 0.91
C GLU A 329 -26.80 -4.59 1.84
N GLU A 330 -25.47 -4.57 1.68
CA GLU A 330 -24.54 -3.74 2.44
C GLU A 330 -24.48 -2.27 1.93
N GLY A 331 -25.20 -1.97 0.84
CA GLY A 331 -25.27 -0.62 0.27
C GLY A 331 -24.10 -0.27 -0.65
N TRP A 332 -23.40 -1.26 -1.22
CA TRP A 332 -22.38 -1.06 -2.25
C TRP A 332 -23.01 -1.03 -3.65
N ALA A 333 -22.51 -0.18 -4.54
CA ALA A 333 -22.99 -0.17 -5.91
C ALA A 333 -22.39 -1.31 -6.73
N VAL A 334 -23.19 -1.92 -7.56
CA VAL A 334 -22.78 -2.97 -8.51
C VAL A 334 -22.77 -2.41 -9.92
N LEU A 335 -21.65 -2.57 -10.61
CA LEU A 335 -21.43 -2.10 -11.98
C LEU A 335 -20.95 -3.25 -12.86
N THR A 336 -21.43 -3.30 -14.10
CA THR A 336 -21.01 -4.29 -15.11
C THR A 336 -20.07 -3.69 -16.17
N ASP A 337 -20.05 -2.37 -16.30
CA ASP A 337 -19.20 -1.64 -17.27
C ASP A 337 -18.60 -0.39 -16.58
N TYR A 338 -17.34 -0.06 -16.86
CA TYR A 338 -16.67 1.10 -16.29
C TYR A 338 -17.34 2.44 -16.67
N ARG A 339 -18.02 2.52 -17.82
CA ARG A 339 -18.75 3.70 -18.30
C ARG A 339 -19.90 4.09 -17.38
N GLN A 340 -20.45 3.13 -16.64
CA GLN A 340 -21.50 3.37 -15.65
C GLN A 340 -21.00 4.23 -14.46
N SER A 341 -19.68 4.39 -14.31
CA SER A 341 -19.07 5.27 -13.32
C SER A 341 -18.81 6.70 -13.82
N GLU A 342 -19.06 7.00 -15.09
CA GLU A 342 -18.81 8.32 -15.66
C GLU A 342 -19.72 9.39 -15.03
N LYS A 343 -19.18 10.62 -14.99
CA LYS A 343 -19.92 11.74 -14.40
C LYS A 343 -21.26 11.97 -15.10
N GLY A 344 -22.33 11.90 -14.32
CA GLY A 344 -23.70 12.14 -14.82
C GLY A 344 -24.36 10.91 -15.42
N TYR A 345 -23.74 9.72 -15.31
CA TYR A 345 -24.40 8.48 -15.64
C TYR A 345 -25.54 8.20 -14.63
N ALA A 346 -26.70 7.82 -15.13
CA ALA A 346 -27.87 7.45 -14.32
C ALA A 346 -28.42 6.12 -14.82
N PHE A 347 -28.58 5.18 -13.92
CA PHE A 347 -29.12 3.85 -14.23
C PHE A 347 -30.63 3.93 -14.54
N THR A 348 -31.05 3.20 -15.56
CA THR A 348 -32.48 2.94 -15.82
C THR A 348 -32.96 1.80 -14.90
N ASP A 349 -34.30 1.71 -14.70
CA ASP A 349 -34.87 0.62 -13.89
C ASP A 349 -34.67 -0.75 -14.52
N GLU A 350 -34.59 -0.82 -15.86
CA GLU A 350 -34.32 -2.06 -16.61
C GLU A 350 -32.88 -2.53 -16.39
N GLU A 351 -31.89 -1.62 -16.46
CA GLU A 351 -30.48 -1.94 -16.20
C GLU A 351 -30.25 -2.44 -14.76
N LYS A 352 -30.94 -1.82 -13.80
CA LYS A 352 -30.87 -2.25 -12.40
C LYS A 352 -31.38 -3.67 -12.22
N ALA A 353 -32.57 -3.96 -12.75
CA ALA A 353 -33.16 -5.29 -12.64
C ALA A 353 -32.23 -6.35 -13.25
N ALA A 354 -31.69 -6.09 -14.45
CA ALA A 354 -30.80 -7.01 -15.13
C ALA A 354 -29.46 -7.27 -14.38
N ILE A 355 -28.95 -6.28 -13.64
CA ILE A 355 -27.72 -6.45 -12.85
C ILE A 355 -27.99 -7.22 -11.55
N LEU A 356 -29.12 -6.96 -10.89
CA LEU A 356 -29.51 -7.65 -9.66
C LEU A 356 -29.89 -9.11 -9.94
N ASP A 357 -30.68 -9.35 -10.99
CA ASP A 357 -31.03 -10.72 -11.41
C ASP A 357 -29.79 -11.57 -11.69
N LYS A 358 -28.78 -10.99 -12.34
CA LYS A 358 -27.52 -11.70 -12.60
C LYS A 358 -26.71 -11.99 -11.33
N ALA A 359 -26.72 -11.06 -10.36
CA ALA A 359 -26.01 -11.26 -9.09
C ALA A 359 -26.70 -12.31 -8.21
N ASP A 360 -28.04 -12.45 -8.32
CA ASP A 360 -28.82 -13.45 -7.58
C ASP A 360 -28.68 -14.84 -8.22
N GLU A 361 -28.56 -14.96 -9.57
CA GLU A 361 -28.38 -16.25 -10.27
C GLU A 361 -27.02 -16.91 -9.92
N ASP A 362 -25.95 -16.13 -9.75
CA ASP A 362 -24.62 -16.68 -9.42
C ASP A 362 -24.57 -17.15 -7.94
N ASP A 363 -25.35 -16.57 -7.01
CA ASP A 363 -25.45 -17.02 -5.62
C ASP A 363 -26.24 -18.35 -5.46
N ASP A 364 -27.19 -18.66 -6.37
CA ASP A 364 -28.02 -19.88 -6.30
C ASP A 364 -27.33 -21.11 -6.92
N ASP A 365 -26.42 -20.96 -7.90
CA ASP A 365 -25.72 -22.06 -8.56
C ASP A 365 -24.65 -22.74 -7.64
N ASP A 366 -24.15 -22.06 -6.63
CA ASP A 366 -23.13 -22.60 -5.69
C ASP A 366 -23.74 -23.49 -4.58
N ASP A 367 -25.04 -23.37 -4.30
CA ASP A 367 -25.73 -24.20 -3.29
C ASP A 367 -26.12 -25.62 -3.80
N GLU A 368 -26.08 -25.88 -5.12
CA GLU A 368 -26.48 -27.19 -5.69
C GLU A 368 -25.34 -28.21 -5.80
N ASP A 369 -24.07 -27.81 -5.72
CA ASP A 369 -22.91 -28.72 -5.86
C ASP A 369 -22.44 -29.38 -4.55
N ASP A 370 -22.99 -29.03 -3.39
CA ASP A 370 -22.57 -29.57 -2.08
C ASP A 370 -23.36 -30.85 -1.63
N ASP A 371 -24.28 -31.38 -2.44
CA ASP A 371 -25.13 -32.55 -2.10
C ASP A 371 -24.79 -33.87 -2.85
N GLU A 372 -23.57 -34.02 -3.46
CA GLU A 372 -23.14 -35.31 -4.04
C GLU A 372 -21.86 -35.91 -3.36
#